data_38079c4284d6b04e38955d49624ba2a1
#
_entry.id   38079c4284d6b04e38955d49624ba2a1
#
_cell.length_a   1.000
_cell.length_b   1.000
_cell.length_c   1.000
_cell.angle_alpha   90.00
_cell.angle_beta   90.00
_cell.angle_gamma   90.00
#
_symmetry.space_group_name_H-M   'P 1'
#
loop_
_entity.id
_entity.type
_entity.pdbx_description
1 polymer ?
#
loop_
_entity_poly.entity_id
_entity_poly.type
_entity_poly.pdbx_seq_one_letter_code
_entity_poly.pdbx_strand_id
1 'polypeptide(L)'
;MNVNLEEILDIYENIIYKNSRNKNKLYNFEKNKMSILYDLCYKLNNNIYDIGKYNIFLIKYPKYRIIMSLSVTDKIVNHYVTIKYLIPVLSKYLDNRNIATRKNMGTDYGIKLIKKYIEINKKYDKFYILKLDIKKYFYNIDYVVLKNMLVDYFEENVYDLLCKIIDSTDEEYINTRINVIKSNVNSNKVNDLPCCEQYKSLPIGNMTSQFFAIYYLSGLDHFIIHNLHLKYYIRYG
;
A
#
# COMPACT_ATOMS: atom_id res chain seq x y z
N MET A 1 21.83 1.15 -5.42
CA MET A 1 21.24 -0.09 -4.86
C MET A 1 22.02 -1.30 -5.39
N ASN A 2 21.98 -2.45 -4.75
CA ASN A 2 22.58 -3.69 -5.28
C ASN A 2 21.47 -4.70 -5.55
N VAL A 3 20.82 -4.56 -6.69
CA VAL A 3 19.66 -5.36 -7.11
C VAL A 3 20.17 -6.56 -7.90
N ASN A 4 19.86 -7.77 -7.42
CA ASN A 4 20.20 -9.02 -8.06
C ASN A 4 19.05 -9.49 -8.98
N LEU A 5 19.40 -10.00 -10.16
CA LEU A 5 18.44 -10.54 -11.12
C LEU A 5 17.62 -11.71 -10.54
N GLU A 6 18.23 -12.58 -9.75
CA GLU A 6 17.55 -13.72 -9.14
C GLU A 6 16.43 -13.26 -8.18
N GLU A 7 16.68 -12.21 -7.38
CA GLU A 7 15.67 -11.64 -6.46
C GLU A 7 14.47 -11.06 -7.24
N ILE A 8 14.73 -10.35 -8.32
CA ILE A 8 13.69 -9.77 -9.18
C ILE A 8 12.90 -10.86 -9.91
N LEU A 9 13.58 -11.90 -10.39
CA LEU A 9 12.96 -13.05 -11.03
C LEU A 9 12.08 -13.82 -10.06
N ASP A 10 12.54 -14.07 -8.83
CA ASP A 10 11.76 -14.74 -7.78
C ASP A 10 10.46 -13.97 -7.47
N ILE A 11 10.55 -12.65 -7.32
CA ILE A 11 9.37 -11.79 -7.12
C ILE A 11 8.40 -11.92 -8.29
N TYR A 12 8.91 -11.85 -9.52
CA TYR A 12 8.06 -12.01 -10.69
C TYR A 12 7.35 -13.37 -10.70
N GLU A 13 8.08 -14.46 -10.57
CA GLU A 13 7.55 -15.83 -10.72
C GLU A 13 6.64 -16.21 -9.55
N ASN A 14 7.09 -15.99 -8.31
CA ASN A 14 6.40 -16.48 -7.12
C ASN A 14 5.31 -15.51 -6.60
N ILE A 15 5.39 -14.23 -6.93
CA ILE A 15 4.41 -13.24 -6.48
C ILE A 15 3.54 -12.75 -7.62
N ILE A 16 4.12 -12.22 -8.70
CA ILE A 16 3.33 -11.60 -9.78
C ILE A 16 2.67 -12.65 -10.67
N TYR A 17 3.47 -13.56 -11.23
CA TYR A 17 2.99 -14.57 -12.18
C TYR A 17 2.06 -15.58 -11.50
N LYS A 18 2.48 -16.13 -10.37
CA LYS A 18 1.72 -17.14 -9.62
C LYS A 18 0.33 -16.64 -9.21
N ASN A 19 0.22 -15.38 -8.77
CA ASN A 19 -1.03 -14.78 -8.31
C ASN A 19 -1.86 -14.12 -9.44
N SER A 20 -1.36 -14.09 -10.69
CA SER A 20 -2.11 -13.55 -11.81
C SER A 20 -3.25 -14.49 -12.21
N ARG A 21 -4.49 -14.00 -12.14
CA ARG A 21 -5.71 -14.74 -12.57
C ARG A 21 -5.80 -14.88 -14.08
N ASN A 22 -5.22 -13.96 -14.83
CA ASN A 22 -5.23 -13.96 -16.30
C ASN A 22 -3.80 -13.85 -16.83
N LYS A 23 -3.20 -14.99 -17.10
CA LYS A 23 -1.82 -15.10 -17.58
C LYS A 23 -1.63 -14.58 -19.00
N ASN A 24 -2.71 -14.54 -19.80
CA ASN A 24 -2.64 -13.98 -21.15
C ASN A 24 -2.24 -12.49 -21.14
N LYS A 25 -2.57 -11.75 -20.06
CA LYS A 25 -2.14 -10.35 -19.90
C LYS A 25 -0.63 -10.21 -19.68
N LEU A 26 0.05 -11.30 -19.29
CA LEU A 26 1.49 -11.33 -19.09
C LEU A 26 2.26 -11.83 -20.32
N TYR A 27 1.56 -12.26 -21.39
CA TYR A 27 2.17 -12.87 -22.55
C TYR A 27 3.30 -12.02 -23.17
N ASN A 28 3.05 -10.73 -23.37
CA ASN A 28 4.06 -9.83 -23.94
C ASN A 28 5.27 -9.62 -23.00
N PHE A 29 5.04 -9.66 -21.70
CA PHE A 29 6.12 -9.60 -20.71
C PHE A 29 6.92 -10.90 -20.72
N GLU A 30 6.25 -12.06 -20.70
CA GLU A 30 6.89 -13.38 -20.75
C GLU A 30 7.80 -13.56 -21.97
N LYS A 31 7.35 -13.10 -23.14
CA LYS A 31 8.12 -13.17 -24.38
C LYS A 31 9.49 -12.48 -24.29
N ASN A 32 9.57 -11.38 -23.53
CA ASN A 32 10.78 -10.56 -23.41
C ASN A 32 11.29 -10.51 -21.95
N LYS A 33 10.84 -11.44 -21.11
CA LYS A 33 11.04 -11.43 -19.65
C LYS A 33 12.48 -11.13 -19.25
N MET A 34 13.42 -11.92 -19.75
CA MET A 34 14.82 -11.78 -19.33
C MET A 34 15.42 -10.43 -19.71
N SER A 35 15.18 -9.96 -20.93
CA SER A 35 15.65 -8.65 -21.38
C SER A 35 15.07 -7.52 -20.52
N ILE A 36 13.76 -7.58 -20.20
CA ILE A 36 13.09 -6.58 -19.36
C ILE A 36 13.66 -6.61 -17.94
N LEU A 37 13.88 -7.79 -17.36
CA LEU A 37 14.41 -7.91 -16.00
C LEU A 37 15.87 -7.46 -15.89
N TYR A 38 16.71 -7.72 -16.91
CA TYR A 38 18.07 -7.19 -16.96
C TYR A 38 18.10 -5.66 -17.05
N ASP A 39 17.28 -5.06 -17.92
CA ASP A 39 17.13 -3.60 -18.03
C ASP A 39 16.63 -3.01 -16.71
N LEU A 40 15.68 -3.67 -16.05
CA LEU A 40 15.17 -3.25 -14.75
C LEU A 40 16.26 -3.25 -13.66
N CYS A 41 17.06 -4.33 -13.56
CA CYS A 41 18.20 -4.40 -12.65
C CYS A 41 19.22 -3.29 -12.94
N TYR A 42 19.55 -3.08 -14.20
CA TYR A 42 20.45 -2.02 -14.62
C TYR A 42 19.94 -0.63 -14.19
N LYS A 43 18.67 -0.33 -14.45
CA LYS A 43 18.06 0.96 -14.10
C LYS A 43 18.01 1.19 -12.59
N LEU A 44 17.67 0.17 -11.80
CA LEU A 44 17.63 0.27 -10.35
C LEU A 44 19.04 0.46 -9.75
N ASN A 45 20.04 -0.26 -10.23
CA ASN A 45 21.41 -0.16 -9.75
C ASN A 45 22.08 1.18 -10.10
N ASN A 46 21.64 1.83 -11.17
CA ASN A 46 22.15 3.14 -11.58
C ASN A 46 21.26 4.32 -11.13
N ASN A 47 20.20 4.08 -10.35
CA ASN A 47 19.25 5.10 -9.85
C ASN A 47 18.51 5.88 -10.96
N ILE A 48 18.39 5.30 -12.15
CA ILE A 48 17.72 5.90 -13.32
C ILE A 48 16.33 5.31 -13.59
N TYR A 49 15.79 4.54 -12.64
CA TYR A 49 14.45 3.99 -12.75
C TYR A 49 13.40 5.04 -12.41
N ASP A 50 12.39 5.17 -13.26
CA ASP A 50 11.21 6.00 -13.02
C ASP A 50 9.93 5.17 -13.09
N ILE A 51 8.96 5.51 -12.23
CA ILE A 51 7.67 4.84 -12.16
C ILE A 51 6.80 5.25 -13.34
N GLY A 52 6.22 4.27 -14.01
CA GLY A 52 5.32 4.50 -15.14
C GLY A 52 3.93 5.01 -14.73
N LYS A 53 3.15 5.44 -15.72
CA LYS A 53 1.77 5.90 -15.50
C LYS A 53 0.86 4.75 -15.08
N TYR A 54 -0.09 5.07 -14.20
CA TYR A 54 -1.10 4.12 -13.71
C TYR A 54 -2.16 3.81 -14.76
N ASN A 55 -2.56 2.56 -14.83
CA ASN A 55 -3.80 2.17 -15.49
C ASN A 55 -4.95 2.26 -14.49
N ILE A 56 -5.91 3.16 -14.75
CA ILE A 56 -6.98 3.52 -13.82
C ILE A 56 -8.29 2.89 -14.25
N PHE A 57 -8.94 2.18 -13.33
CA PHE A 57 -10.22 1.54 -13.59
C PHE A 57 -11.11 1.48 -12.35
N LEU A 58 -12.41 1.30 -12.57
CA LEU A 58 -13.43 1.24 -11.55
C LEU A 58 -13.74 -0.21 -11.17
N ILE A 59 -13.68 -0.51 -9.87
CA ILE A 59 -14.33 -1.71 -9.30
C ILE A 59 -15.68 -1.30 -8.74
N LYS A 60 -16.73 -2.06 -9.09
CA LYS A 60 -18.14 -1.77 -8.70
C LYS A 60 -18.60 -2.56 -7.47
N TYR A 61 -18.00 -3.71 -7.20
CA TYR A 61 -18.42 -4.61 -6.12
C TYR A 61 -17.24 -4.95 -5.19
N PRO A 62 -17.44 -5.03 -3.86
CA PRO A 62 -18.68 -4.76 -3.10
C PRO A 62 -19.01 -3.26 -2.96
N LYS A 63 -18.04 -2.38 -3.21
CA LYS A 63 -18.18 -0.91 -3.21
C LYS A 63 -17.45 -0.33 -4.41
N TYR A 64 -17.94 0.81 -4.90
CA TYR A 64 -17.24 1.55 -5.94
C TYR A 64 -15.88 2.04 -5.44
N ARG A 65 -14.83 1.68 -6.18
CA ARG A 65 -13.44 2.09 -5.88
C ARG A 65 -12.67 2.35 -7.16
N ILE A 66 -11.91 3.42 -7.18
CA ILE A 66 -10.90 3.65 -8.21
C ILE A 66 -9.67 2.83 -7.85
N ILE A 67 -9.21 2.00 -8.76
CA ILE A 67 -7.96 1.24 -8.64
C ILE A 67 -6.95 1.81 -9.61
N MET A 68 -5.75 2.02 -9.12
CA MET A 68 -4.59 2.51 -9.86
C MET A 68 -3.60 1.34 -10.00
N SER A 69 -3.60 0.70 -11.16
CA SER A 69 -2.76 -0.48 -11.40
C SER A 69 -1.49 -0.11 -12.13
N LEU A 70 -0.39 -0.55 -11.61
CA LEU A 70 0.94 -0.40 -12.19
C LEU A 70 1.18 -1.38 -13.36
N SER A 71 2.19 -1.08 -14.18
CA SER A 71 2.79 -2.02 -15.12
C SER A 71 3.36 -3.25 -14.40
N VAL A 72 3.72 -4.29 -15.13
CA VAL A 72 4.34 -5.49 -14.52
C VAL A 72 5.69 -5.14 -13.89
N THR A 73 6.50 -4.33 -14.57
CA THR A 73 7.81 -3.86 -14.07
C THR A 73 7.66 -3.05 -12.79
N ASP A 74 6.76 -2.07 -12.78
CA ASP A 74 6.51 -1.26 -11.58
C ASP A 74 5.97 -2.09 -10.40
N LYS A 75 5.15 -3.11 -10.68
CA LYS A 75 4.70 -4.05 -9.63
C LYS A 75 5.88 -4.81 -9.04
N ILE A 76 6.80 -5.29 -9.87
CA ILE A 76 8.01 -5.97 -9.40
C ILE A 76 8.81 -5.04 -8.50
N VAL A 77 9.06 -3.78 -8.90
CA VAL A 77 9.78 -2.79 -8.10
C VAL A 77 9.07 -2.52 -6.77
N ASN A 78 7.75 -2.33 -6.80
CA ASN A 78 6.96 -2.11 -5.58
C ASN A 78 7.06 -3.30 -4.59
N HIS A 79 6.99 -4.53 -5.10
CA HIS A 79 7.18 -5.72 -4.28
C HIS A 79 8.61 -5.83 -3.76
N TYR A 80 9.62 -5.62 -4.63
CA TYR A 80 11.02 -5.66 -4.26
C TYR A 80 11.35 -4.68 -3.12
N VAL A 81 10.98 -3.41 -3.31
CA VAL A 81 11.24 -2.37 -2.31
C VAL A 81 10.51 -2.67 -1.00
N THR A 82 9.28 -3.15 -1.06
CA THR A 82 8.53 -3.49 0.15
C THR A 82 9.17 -4.65 0.91
N ILE A 83 9.52 -5.73 0.21
CA ILE A 83 10.05 -6.95 0.83
C ILE A 83 11.49 -6.76 1.30
N LYS A 84 12.31 -6.07 0.52
CA LYS A 84 13.75 -5.95 0.78
C LYS A 84 14.10 -4.80 1.73
N TYR A 85 13.33 -3.72 1.71
CA TYR A 85 13.65 -2.50 2.47
C TYR A 85 12.57 -2.13 3.49
N LEU A 86 11.31 -1.95 3.08
CA LEU A 86 10.29 -1.42 3.99
C LEU A 86 9.99 -2.37 5.15
N ILE A 87 9.70 -3.63 4.87
CA ILE A 87 9.35 -4.62 5.89
C ILE A 87 10.51 -4.85 6.88
N PRO A 88 11.74 -5.15 6.45
CA PRO A 88 12.84 -5.43 7.39
C PRO A 88 13.17 -4.24 8.29
N VAL A 89 13.13 -3.02 7.75
CA VAL A 89 13.52 -1.82 8.49
C VAL A 89 12.42 -1.29 9.39
N LEU A 90 11.18 -1.21 8.88
CA LEU A 90 10.10 -0.47 9.53
C LEU A 90 9.13 -1.34 10.33
N SER A 91 9.08 -2.67 10.11
CA SER A 91 8.13 -3.54 10.84
C SER A 91 8.33 -3.55 12.34
N LYS A 92 9.53 -3.27 12.83
CA LYS A 92 9.85 -3.17 14.27
C LYS A 92 9.15 -2.01 14.96
N TYR A 93 8.74 -0.99 14.22
CA TYR A 93 7.99 0.17 14.72
C TYR A 93 6.47 -0.02 14.69
N LEU A 94 5.99 -1.14 14.14
CA LEU A 94 4.57 -1.46 14.08
C LEU A 94 4.14 -2.28 15.29
N ASP A 95 3.23 -1.75 16.10
CA ASP A 95 2.66 -2.49 17.22
C ASP A 95 1.87 -3.73 16.75
N ASN A 96 1.82 -4.78 17.59
CA ASN A 96 1.12 -6.03 17.28
C ASN A 96 -0.42 -5.88 17.24
N ARG A 97 -0.95 -4.76 17.70
CA ARG A 97 -2.37 -4.41 17.60
C ARG A 97 -2.74 -3.76 16.27
N ASN A 98 -1.74 -3.37 15.48
CA ASN A 98 -1.90 -3.05 14.07
C ASN A 98 -1.85 -4.34 13.25
N ILE A 99 -3.03 -4.82 12.85
CA ILE A 99 -3.19 -6.17 12.29
C ILE A 99 -3.42 -6.17 10.77
N ALA A 100 -3.41 -5.01 10.12
CA ALA A 100 -3.66 -4.90 8.69
C ALA A 100 -2.48 -5.39 7.86
N THR A 101 -2.74 -6.15 6.81
CA THR A 101 -1.80 -6.56 5.75
C THR A 101 -0.45 -7.16 6.23
N ARG A 102 -0.39 -7.68 7.46
CA ARG A 102 0.79 -8.31 8.04
C ARG A 102 0.68 -9.83 8.01
N LYS A 103 1.82 -10.51 7.82
CA LYS A 103 1.88 -11.98 7.81
C LYS A 103 1.32 -12.56 9.13
N ASN A 104 0.47 -13.57 9.03
CA ASN A 104 -0.20 -14.23 10.15
C ASN A 104 -1.16 -13.35 10.97
N MET A 105 -1.50 -12.18 10.46
CA MET A 105 -2.47 -11.24 11.03
C MET A 105 -3.63 -11.05 10.03
N GLY A 106 -4.49 -10.08 10.26
CA GLY A 106 -5.63 -9.81 9.39
C GLY A 106 -6.96 -10.04 10.11
N THR A 107 -8.02 -10.22 9.35
CA THR A 107 -9.40 -10.27 9.87
C THR A 107 -9.61 -11.34 10.93
N ASP A 108 -9.15 -12.57 10.67
CA ASP A 108 -9.35 -13.70 11.61
C ASP A 108 -8.60 -13.49 12.92
N TYR A 109 -7.38 -12.96 12.85
CA TYR A 109 -6.61 -12.60 14.03
C TYR A 109 -7.30 -11.48 14.82
N GLY A 110 -7.79 -10.45 14.12
CA GLY A 110 -8.55 -9.35 14.72
C GLY A 110 -9.81 -9.83 15.44
N ILE A 111 -10.57 -10.73 14.82
CA ILE A 111 -11.78 -11.34 15.45
C ILE A 111 -11.39 -12.10 16.71
N LYS A 112 -10.30 -12.87 16.70
CA LYS A 112 -9.82 -13.58 17.90
C LYS A 112 -9.45 -12.59 19.01
N LEU A 113 -8.76 -11.50 18.70
CA LEU A 113 -8.42 -10.45 19.66
C LEU A 113 -9.67 -9.77 20.24
N ILE A 114 -10.63 -9.40 19.39
CA ILE A 114 -11.88 -8.77 19.86
C ILE A 114 -12.63 -9.71 20.81
N LYS A 115 -12.78 -10.99 20.45
CA LYS A 115 -13.41 -11.99 21.32
C LYS A 115 -12.72 -12.07 22.68
N LYS A 116 -11.37 -12.14 22.67
CA LYS A 116 -10.57 -12.14 23.91
C LYS A 116 -10.80 -10.89 24.74
N TYR A 117 -10.84 -9.71 24.13
CA TYR A 117 -11.05 -8.45 24.84
C TYR A 117 -12.47 -8.36 25.45
N ILE A 118 -13.49 -8.81 24.71
CA ILE A 118 -14.86 -8.91 25.23
C ILE A 118 -14.91 -9.84 26.44
N GLU A 119 -14.31 -11.02 26.34
CA GLU A 119 -14.31 -12.01 27.44
C GLU A 119 -13.66 -11.47 28.73
N ILE A 120 -12.50 -10.80 28.59
CA ILE A 120 -11.82 -10.18 29.72
C ILE A 120 -12.71 -9.10 30.40
N ASN A 121 -13.52 -8.39 29.60
CA ASN A 121 -14.33 -7.28 30.12
C ASN A 121 -15.74 -7.69 30.56
N LYS A 122 -16.16 -8.92 30.35
CA LYS A 122 -17.45 -9.45 30.85
C LYS A 122 -17.64 -9.38 32.37
N LYS A 123 -16.55 -9.27 33.12
CA LYS A 123 -16.58 -9.07 34.58
C LYS A 123 -17.14 -7.72 35.03
N TYR A 124 -17.25 -6.76 34.10
CA TYR A 124 -17.84 -5.46 34.37
C TYR A 124 -19.31 -5.46 33.92
N ASP A 125 -20.18 -4.84 34.70
CA ASP A 125 -21.61 -4.73 34.37
C ASP A 125 -21.86 -4.04 33.04
N LYS A 126 -20.99 -3.06 32.70
CA LYS A 126 -21.04 -2.32 31.45
C LYS A 126 -19.63 -2.06 30.93
N PHE A 127 -19.43 -2.22 29.60
CA PHE A 127 -18.25 -1.76 28.90
C PHE A 127 -18.65 -1.18 27.54
N TYR A 128 -17.82 -0.33 26.99
CA TYR A 128 -18.09 0.35 25.74
C TYR A 128 -17.06 -0.04 24.68
N ILE A 129 -17.52 -0.15 23.43
CA ILE A 129 -16.66 -0.37 22.26
C ILE A 129 -16.75 0.88 21.39
N LEU A 130 -15.62 1.58 21.23
CA LEU A 130 -15.49 2.70 20.29
C LEU A 130 -14.95 2.17 18.96
N LYS A 131 -15.69 2.35 17.87
CA LYS A 131 -15.25 2.07 16.52
C LYS A 131 -15.08 3.37 15.76
N LEU A 132 -13.88 3.61 15.27
CA LEU A 132 -13.52 4.76 14.44
C LEU A 132 -13.17 4.30 13.03
N ASP A 133 -13.40 5.17 12.04
CA ASP A 133 -13.00 4.99 10.65
C ASP A 133 -12.48 6.32 10.09
N ILE A 134 -11.38 6.26 9.34
CA ILE A 134 -10.79 7.44 8.72
C ILE A 134 -11.34 7.57 7.31
N LYS A 135 -12.15 8.60 7.09
CA LYS A 135 -12.77 8.86 5.79
C LYS A 135 -11.71 9.07 4.71
N LYS A 136 -11.80 8.29 3.63
CA LYS A 136 -10.92 8.43 2.45
C LYS A 136 -9.43 8.37 2.81
N TYR A 137 -9.02 7.48 3.72
CA TYR A 137 -7.70 7.46 4.33
C TYR A 137 -6.56 7.55 3.32
N PHE A 138 -6.52 6.68 2.29
CA PHE A 138 -5.47 6.66 1.27
C PHE A 138 -5.35 7.99 0.50
N TYR A 139 -6.44 8.71 0.33
CA TYR A 139 -6.46 10.01 -0.35
C TYR A 139 -6.00 11.17 0.52
N ASN A 140 -5.87 10.96 1.83
CA ASN A 140 -5.46 11.98 2.80
C ASN A 140 -4.05 11.77 3.35
N ILE A 141 -3.30 10.78 2.86
CA ILE A 141 -1.90 10.60 3.26
C ILE A 141 -1.06 11.68 2.59
N ASP A 142 -0.43 12.50 3.42
CA ASP A 142 0.42 13.61 3.01
C ASP A 142 1.83 13.10 2.65
N TYR A 143 2.36 13.51 1.48
CA TYR A 143 3.64 13.04 0.98
C TYR A 143 4.81 13.61 1.77
N VAL A 144 4.73 14.88 2.21
CA VAL A 144 5.82 15.52 2.98
C VAL A 144 5.95 14.81 4.32
N VAL A 145 4.83 14.59 5.00
CA VAL A 145 4.83 13.86 6.28
C VAL A 145 5.37 12.45 6.11
N LEU A 146 4.89 11.71 5.08
CA LEU A 146 5.35 10.35 4.83
C LEU A 146 6.84 10.29 4.51
N LYS A 147 7.36 11.19 3.65
CA LYS A 147 8.78 11.25 3.33
C LYS A 147 9.64 11.58 4.55
N ASN A 148 9.21 12.53 5.38
CA ASN A 148 9.89 12.86 6.64
C ASN A 148 9.92 11.67 7.61
N MET A 149 8.91 10.81 7.61
CA MET A 149 8.91 9.58 8.41
C MET A 149 9.88 8.50 7.89
N LEU A 150 10.41 8.64 6.67
CA LEU A 150 11.26 7.63 6.02
C LEU A 150 12.73 8.06 5.92
N VAL A 151 13.03 9.36 5.91
CA VAL A 151 14.36 9.90 5.55
C VAL A 151 15.51 9.33 6.37
N ASP A 152 15.32 9.13 7.67
CA ASP A 152 16.38 8.68 8.58
C ASP A 152 16.62 7.16 8.58
N TYR A 153 15.82 6.40 7.81
CA TYR A 153 15.87 4.94 7.86
C TYR A 153 16.53 4.29 6.64
N PHE A 154 16.74 5.04 5.57
CA PHE A 154 17.23 4.48 4.31
C PHE A 154 18.40 5.27 3.75
N GLU A 155 19.31 4.55 3.07
CA GLU A 155 20.36 5.18 2.27
C GLU A 155 19.74 6.03 1.14
N GLU A 156 20.45 7.08 0.71
CA GLU A 156 19.99 8.07 -0.27
C GLU A 156 19.36 7.44 -1.51
N ASN A 157 20.02 6.45 -2.11
CA ASN A 157 19.54 5.78 -3.34
C ASN A 157 18.23 5.00 -3.16
N VAL A 158 18.00 4.43 -1.96
CA VAL A 158 16.74 3.75 -1.62
C VAL A 158 15.67 4.78 -1.31
N TYR A 159 16.02 5.80 -0.54
CA TYR A 159 15.11 6.89 -0.19
C TYR A 159 14.61 7.64 -1.44
N ASP A 160 15.48 7.92 -2.41
CA ASP A 160 15.11 8.55 -3.68
C ASP A 160 14.10 7.70 -4.46
N LEU A 161 14.30 6.38 -4.51
CA LEU A 161 13.34 5.49 -5.13
C LEU A 161 12.00 5.47 -4.39
N LEU A 162 12.02 5.48 -3.06
CA LEU A 162 10.80 5.61 -2.24
C LEU A 162 10.07 6.92 -2.52
N CYS A 163 10.79 8.03 -2.62
CA CYS A 163 10.24 9.33 -3.00
C CYS A 163 9.59 9.30 -4.39
N LYS A 164 10.26 8.72 -5.39
CA LYS A 164 9.70 8.53 -6.74
C LYS A 164 8.41 7.69 -6.71
N ILE A 165 8.36 6.64 -5.89
CA ILE A 165 7.15 5.82 -5.71
C ILE A 165 6.02 6.63 -5.06
N ILE A 166 6.31 7.43 -4.05
CA ILE A 166 5.32 8.29 -3.37
C ILE A 166 4.81 9.37 -4.33
N ASP A 167 5.70 10.03 -5.08
CA ASP A 167 5.37 11.09 -6.03
C ASP A 167 4.77 10.59 -7.35
N SER A 168 4.71 9.28 -7.57
CA SER A 168 4.24 8.70 -8.84
C SER A 168 2.75 8.94 -9.13
N THR A 169 2.01 9.51 -8.18
CA THR A 169 0.61 9.88 -8.35
C THR A 169 0.53 11.24 -9.06
N ASP A 170 0.49 11.21 -10.39
CA ASP A 170 0.19 12.37 -11.24
C ASP A 170 -1.30 12.71 -11.10
N GLU A 171 -1.62 13.70 -10.25
CA GLU A 171 -3.00 14.06 -9.90
C GLU A 171 -3.80 14.56 -11.10
N GLU A 172 -3.20 15.31 -12.02
CA GLU A 172 -3.89 15.81 -13.20
C GLU A 172 -4.30 14.67 -14.13
N TYR A 173 -3.36 13.79 -14.46
CA TYR A 173 -3.63 12.60 -15.26
C TYR A 173 -4.68 11.69 -14.61
N ILE A 174 -4.51 11.41 -13.31
CA ILE A 174 -5.41 10.50 -12.57
C ILE A 174 -6.81 11.09 -12.49
N ASN A 175 -6.95 12.38 -12.14
CA ASN A 175 -8.24 13.05 -12.01
C ASN A 175 -8.95 13.13 -13.37
N THR A 176 -8.24 13.41 -14.45
CA THR A 176 -8.79 13.35 -15.81
C THR A 176 -9.38 11.96 -16.11
N ARG A 177 -8.65 10.88 -15.80
CA ARG A 177 -9.15 9.51 -15.99
C ARG A 177 -10.33 9.17 -15.08
N ILE A 178 -10.32 9.64 -13.82
CA ILE A 178 -11.45 9.48 -12.90
C ILE A 178 -12.70 10.20 -13.45
N ASN A 179 -12.57 11.40 -13.97
CA ASN A 179 -13.69 12.16 -14.54
C ASN A 179 -14.29 11.46 -15.77
N VAL A 180 -13.45 10.88 -16.65
CA VAL A 180 -13.91 10.05 -17.76
C VAL A 180 -14.68 8.82 -17.26
N ILE A 181 -14.21 8.18 -16.20
CA ILE A 181 -14.93 7.04 -15.59
C ILE A 181 -16.27 7.50 -15.00
N LYS A 182 -16.30 8.64 -14.31
CA LYS A 182 -17.53 9.20 -13.74
C LYS A 182 -18.58 9.51 -14.81
N SER A 183 -18.18 10.11 -15.93
CA SER A 183 -19.09 10.46 -17.02
C SER A 183 -19.66 9.23 -17.74
N ASN A 184 -18.92 8.13 -17.77
CA ASN A 184 -19.32 6.89 -18.45
C ASN A 184 -20.13 5.92 -17.58
N VAL A 185 -20.30 6.22 -16.29
CA VAL A 185 -21.05 5.32 -15.36
C VAL A 185 -22.29 6.03 -14.84
N ASN A 186 -23.42 5.58 -15.28
CA ASN A 186 -24.73 6.12 -14.90
C ASN A 186 -25.14 5.68 -13.48
N SER A 187 -24.47 6.23 -12.44
CA SER A 187 -24.74 5.90 -11.04
C SER A 187 -24.32 7.05 -10.12
N ASN A 188 -25.21 7.51 -9.27
CA ASN A 188 -24.92 8.56 -8.28
C ASN A 188 -23.77 8.18 -7.33
N LYS A 189 -23.54 6.87 -7.10
CA LYS A 189 -22.44 6.37 -6.25
C LYS A 189 -21.05 6.66 -6.81
N VAL A 190 -20.93 6.99 -8.10
CA VAL A 190 -19.66 7.32 -8.75
C VAL A 190 -19.26 8.78 -8.49
N ASN A 191 -20.25 9.65 -8.27
CA ASN A 191 -19.99 11.05 -7.99
C ASN A 191 -19.24 11.27 -6.66
N ASP A 192 -19.45 10.38 -5.69
CA ASP A 192 -18.79 10.43 -4.37
C ASP A 192 -17.35 9.87 -4.38
N LEU A 193 -16.88 9.33 -5.52
CA LEU A 193 -15.51 8.85 -5.63
C LEU A 193 -14.54 10.03 -5.50
N PRO A 194 -13.53 9.89 -4.63
CA PRO A 194 -12.57 10.96 -4.40
C PRO A 194 -11.70 11.20 -5.63
N CYS A 195 -11.25 12.44 -5.79
CA CYS A 195 -10.15 12.82 -6.64
C CYS A 195 -8.86 12.88 -5.82
N CYS A 196 -7.72 12.78 -6.49
CA CYS A 196 -6.43 12.98 -5.86
C CYS A 196 -6.20 14.48 -5.63
N GLU A 197 -5.63 14.83 -4.49
CA GLU A 197 -5.17 16.18 -4.18
C GLU A 197 -3.65 16.24 -4.37
N GLN A 198 -3.16 17.43 -4.68
CA GLN A 198 -1.73 17.67 -4.85
C GLN A 198 -0.96 17.33 -3.55
N TYR A 199 0.17 16.66 -3.70
CA TYR A 199 1.03 16.18 -2.59
C TYR A 199 0.35 15.22 -1.60
N LYS A 200 -0.78 14.63 -1.96
CA LYS A 200 -1.51 13.61 -1.21
C LYS A 200 -1.96 12.48 -2.11
N SER A 201 -2.56 11.47 -1.52
CA SER A 201 -3.22 10.37 -2.24
C SER A 201 -2.30 9.23 -2.65
N LEU A 202 -2.13 8.26 -1.77
CA LEU A 202 -1.48 7.00 -2.15
C LEU A 202 -2.36 6.18 -3.10
N PRO A 203 -1.78 5.61 -4.17
CA PRO A 203 -2.52 4.81 -5.14
C PRO A 203 -3.03 3.51 -4.52
N ILE A 204 -4.33 3.24 -4.67
CA ILE A 204 -4.95 2.02 -4.17
C ILE A 204 -4.64 0.86 -5.11
N GLY A 205 -3.99 -0.17 -4.58
CA GLY A 205 -3.66 -1.40 -5.31
C GLY A 205 -2.19 -1.78 -5.29
N ASN A 206 -1.32 -0.93 -4.76
CA ASN A 206 0.12 -1.18 -4.67
C ASN A 206 0.51 -1.73 -3.31
N MET A 207 1.52 -2.59 -3.27
CA MET A 207 2.04 -3.16 -2.03
C MET A 207 2.73 -2.10 -1.17
N THR A 208 3.51 -1.21 -1.77
CA THR A 208 4.12 -0.07 -1.08
C THR A 208 3.09 0.83 -0.42
N SER A 209 2.02 1.20 -1.16
CA SER A 209 0.94 2.03 -0.62
C SER A 209 0.24 1.39 0.58
N GLN A 210 0.04 0.07 0.56
CA GLN A 210 -0.51 -0.66 1.70
C GLN A 210 0.42 -0.59 2.90
N PHE A 211 1.73 -0.78 2.69
CA PHE A 211 2.70 -0.70 3.77
C PHE A 211 2.83 0.73 4.31
N PHE A 212 2.91 1.72 3.44
CA PHE A 212 2.94 3.13 3.85
C PHE A 212 1.71 3.52 4.67
N ALA A 213 0.52 3.07 4.26
CA ALA A 213 -0.70 3.35 5.00
C ALA A 213 -0.67 2.77 6.42
N ILE A 214 -0.18 1.56 6.62
CA ILE A 214 -0.08 1.00 7.98
C ILE A 214 1.02 1.67 8.80
N TYR A 215 2.12 2.08 8.18
CA TYR A 215 3.25 2.75 8.84
C TYR A 215 2.93 4.22 9.20
N TYR A 216 2.22 4.94 8.34
CA TYR A 216 1.88 6.35 8.53
C TYR A 216 1.18 6.64 9.87
N LEU A 217 0.37 5.72 10.35
CA LEU A 217 -0.32 5.84 11.64
C LEU A 217 0.39 5.11 12.79
N SER A 218 1.64 4.69 12.64
CA SER A 218 2.38 4.02 13.71
C SER A 218 2.55 4.92 14.95
N GLY A 219 2.74 6.22 14.74
CA GLY A 219 2.78 7.21 15.83
C GLY A 219 1.47 7.32 16.58
N LEU A 220 0.32 7.21 15.89
CA LEU A 220 -1.00 7.16 16.54
C LEU A 220 -1.15 5.89 17.37
N ASP A 221 -0.75 4.73 16.86
CA ASP A 221 -0.76 3.48 17.62
C ASP A 221 0.06 3.63 18.90
N HIS A 222 1.27 4.17 18.79
CA HIS A 222 2.13 4.43 19.94
C HIS A 222 1.48 5.36 20.96
N PHE A 223 0.90 6.47 20.50
CA PHE A 223 0.21 7.43 21.38
C PHE A 223 -0.97 6.77 22.14
N ILE A 224 -1.81 6.02 21.44
CA ILE A 224 -2.97 5.34 22.04
C ILE A 224 -2.52 4.33 23.10
N ILE A 225 -1.43 3.62 22.85
CA ILE A 225 -0.96 2.56 23.72
C ILE A 225 -0.19 3.11 24.93
N HIS A 226 0.74 4.03 24.70
CA HIS A 226 1.71 4.46 25.71
C HIS A 226 1.34 5.75 26.41
N ASN A 227 0.62 6.67 25.74
CA ASN A 227 0.18 7.92 26.36
C ASN A 227 -1.23 7.82 26.93
N LEU A 228 -2.18 7.23 26.18
CA LEU A 228 -3.54 7.02 26.67
C LEU A 228 -3.70 5.72 27.48
N HIS A 229 -2.69 4.85 27.50
CA HIS A 229 -2.68 3.56 28.22
C HIS A 229 -3.87 2.65 27.89
N LEU A 230 -4.39 2.71 26.64
CA LEU A 230 -5.52 1.88 26.20
C LEU A 230 -5.06 0.45 25.93
N LYS A 231 -5.40 -0.47 26.84
CA LYS A 231 -5.00 -1.89 26.76
C LYS A 231 -5.69 -2.65 25.62
N TYR A 232 -6.94 -2.31 25.35
CA TYR A 232 -7.83 -3.05 24.41
C TYR A 232 -8.00 -2.25 23.12
N TYR A 233 -6.92 -2.13 22.37
CA TYR A 233 -6.84 -1.41 21.12
C TYR A 233 -6.54 -2.36 19.96
N ILE A 234 -7.17 -2.14 18.81
CA ILE A 234 -6.87 -2.83 17.56
C ILE A 234 -7.03 -1.84 16.41
N ARG A 235 -6.08 -1.79 15.50
CA ARG A 235 -6.20 -1.07 14.24
C ARG A 235 -6.18 -2.04 13.06
N TYR A 236 -7.18 -1.92 12.18
CA TYR A 236 -7.32 -2.69 10.96
C TYR A 236 -7.47 -1.73 9.77
N GLY A 237 -6.42 -1.57 8.96
CA GLY A 237 -6.39 -0.73 7.75
C GLY A 237 -6.04 0.71 8.01
#